data_6d9e0930d6fae8d61ae0a92e81e818da
#
_entry.id   6d9e0930d6fae8d61ae0a92e81e818da
#
_cell.length_a   1.000
_cell.length_b   1.000
_cell.length_c   1.000
_cell.angle_alpha   90.00
_cell.angle_beta   90.00
_cell.angle_gamma   90.00
#
_symmetry.space_group_name_H-M   'P 1'
#
loop_
_entity.id
_entity.type
_entity.pdbx_description
1 polymer ?
#
loop_
_entity_poly.entity_id
_entity_poly.type
_entity_poly.pdbx_seq_one_letter_code
_entity_poly.pdbx_strand_id
1 'polypeptide(L)'
;MWAKHRKMKLIFISGPSGSGKTTLSDKIMVKVKNGIVLRTDNYYKTGLISKFLSKSINGYFDRSISFNYKLFKEDFNFILKNGISINERFYNFENKTIENFLKETKNINYIIVEGIFAKEFSSTIIDKNYYFLELKIHKDECKKRVLKRDFKDRGKSKKQAENDFIKSWNIYYEKINNKRRKNNTDEYIITEKTKINLMIEKLFN
;
A
#
# COMPACT_ATOMS: atom_id res chain seq x y z
N MET A 1 -29.93 13.96 -15.19
CA MET A 1 -28.79 13.45 -16.01
C MET A 1 -28.14 12.33 -15.20
N TRP A 2 -28.40 11.07 -15.53
CA TRP A 2 -27.91 9.91 -14.76
C TRP A 2 -26.43 9.75 -15.03
N ALA A 3 -25.61 9.89 -14.01
CA ALA A 3 -24.19 9.63 -14.12
C ALA A 3 -24.01 8.15 -14.54
N LYS A 4 -23.54 7.92 -15.76
CA LYS A 4 -23.10 6.61 -16.23
C LYS A 4 -22.19 6.03 -15.16
N HIS A 5 -22.55 4.92 -14.57
CA HIS A 5 -21.70 4.21 -13.60
C HIS A 5 -20.38 3.87 -14.28
N ARG A 6 -19.37 4.72 -14.13
CA ARG A 6 -18.02 4.45 -14.58
C ARG A 6 -17.55 3.21 -13.87
N LYS A 7 -17.27 2.16 -14.62
CA LYS A 7 -16.71 0.91 -14.08
C LYS A 7 -15.27 1.19 -13.62
N MET A 8 -15.12 1.60 -12.35
CA MET A 8 -13.82 1.89 -11.77
C MET A 8 -13.04 0.59 -11.60
N LYS A 9 -11.79 0.57 -12.04
CA LYS A 9 -10.89 -0.58 -11.87
C LYS A 9 -10.11 -0.44 -10.58
N LEU A 10 -10.06 -1.51 -9.80
CA LEU A 10 -9.37 -1.58 -8.53
C LEU A 10 -8.13 -2.46 -8.65
N ILE A 11 -7.01 -2.00 -8.11
CA ILE A 11 -5.74 -2.70 -8.12
C ILE A 11 -5.16 -2.69 -6.71
N PHE A 12 -4.89 -3.86 -6.15
CA PHE A 12 -4.23 -3.98 -4.86
C PHE A 12 -2.83 -4.52 -5.05
N ILE A 13 -1.84 -3.85 -4.45
CA ILE A 13 -0.44 -4.23 -4.53
C ILE A 13 0.08 -4.49 -3.12
N SER A 14 0.37 -5.76 -2.82
CA SER A 14 0.87 -6.19 -1.51
C SER A 14 2.27 -6.81 -1.63
N GLY A 15 2.99 -6.81 -0.53
CA GLY A 15 4.33 -7.39 -0.43
C GLY A 15 5.08 -6.84 0.77
N PRO A 16 6.19 -7.46 1.18
CA PRO A 16 6.99 -7.01 2.31
C PRO A 16 7.70 -5.68 2.04
N SER A 17 8.28 -5.09 3.07
CA SER A 17 9.10 -3.87 2.91
C SER A 17 10.27 -4.15 1.97
N GLY A 18 10.57 -3.22 1.05
CA GLY A 18 11.65 -3.38 0.05
C GLY A 18 11.30 -4.22 -1.17
N SER A 19 10.07 -4.77 -1.27
CA SER A 19 9.67 -5.60 -2.42
C SER A 19 9.46 -4.81 -3.72
N GLY A 20 9.34 -3.47 -3.67
CA GLY A 20 9.16 -2.63 -4.86
C GLY A 20 7.71 -2.27 -5.18
N LYS A 21 6.79 -2.36 -4.22
CA LYS A 21 5.38 -1.98 -4.38
C LYS A 21 5.20 -0.58 -4.97
N THR A 22 5.85 0.40 -4.38
CA THR A 22 5.76 1.80 -4.83
C THR A 22 6.29 1.97 -6.26
N THR A 23 7.41 1.34 -6.60
CA THR A 23 7.93 1.34 -7.97
C THR A 23 6.95 0.72 -8.97
N LEU A 24 6.25 -0.36 -8.55
CA LEU A 24 5.25 -1.00 -9.39
C LEU A 24 4.02 -0.10 -9.56
N SER A 25 3.50 0.50 -8.48
CA SER A 25 2.36 1.41 -8.55
C SER A 25 2.65 2.62 -9.45
N ASP A 26 3.85 3.19 -9.35
CA ASP A 26 4.25 4.32 -10.18
C ASP A 26 4.33 3.95 -11.68
N LYS A 27 4.86 2.76 -12.00
CA LYS A 27 4.85 2.24 -13.38
C LYS A 27 3.43 2.01 -13.92
N ILE A 28 2.52 1.48 -13.10
CA ILE A 28 1.12 1.31 -13.49
C ILE A 28 0.48 2.69 -13.73
N MET A 29 0.72 3.66 -12.86
CA MET A 29 0.19 5.02 -13.00
C MET A 29 0.59 5.69 -14.31
N VAL A 30 1.83 5.48 -14.76
CA VAL A 30 2.26 5.98 -16.09
C VAL A 30 1.42 5.39 -17.22
N LYS A 31 1.01 4.12 -17.11
CA LYS A 31 0.20 3.45 -18.13
C LYS A 31 -1.27 3.85 -18.08
N VAL A 32 -1.86 3.93 -16.89
CA VAL A 32 -3.33 4.10 -16.73
C VAL A 32 -3.79 5.56 -16.77
N LYS A 33 -2.90 6.53 -16.69
CA LYS A 33 -3.10 8.00 -16.78
C LYS A 33 -4.13 8.61 -15.81
N ASN A 34 -5.33 8.03 -15.68
CA ASN A 34 -6.43 8.54 -14.85
C ASN A 34 -6.62 7.68 -13.60
N GLY A 35 -5.57 7.52 -12.82
CA GLY A 35 -5.57 6.75 -11.58
C GLY A 35 -5.24 7.59 -10.35
N ILE A 36 -5.42 6.98 -9.19
CA ILE A 36 -4.91 7.48 -7.91
C ILE A 36 -4.27 6.33 -7.14
N VAL A 37 -3.19 6.63 -6.42
CA VAL A 37 -2.52 5.68 -5.53
C VAL A 37 -2.84 6.03 -4.09
N LEU A 38 -3.48 5.11 -3.37
CA LEU A 38 -3.67 5.17 -1.94
C LEU A 38 -2.60 4.28 -1.27
N ARG A 39 -1.59 4.92 -0.70
CA ARG A 39 -0.53 4.24 0.05
C ARG A 39 -0.99 3.96 1.46
N THR A 40 -1.04 2.68 1.87
CA THR A 40 -1.51 2.31 3.21
C THR A 40 -0.66 2.94 4.31
N ASP A 41 0.60 3.20 4.05
CA ASP A 41 1.52 3.84 4.99
C ASP A 41 1.12 5.29 5.33
N ASN A 42 0.30 5.93 4.50
CA ASN A 42 -0.22 7.29 4.76
C ASN A 42 -1.46 7.28 5.68
N TYR A 43 -1.87 6.11 6.17
CA TYR A 43 -3.06 5.95 7.01
C TYR A 43 -2.75 5.31 8.36
N TYR A 44 -1.57 5.55 8.90
CA TYR A 44 -1.28 5.14 10.26
C TYR A 44 -2.06 5.98 11.28
N LYS A 45 -2.40 5.37 12.42
CA LYS A 45 -2.99 6.08 13.54
C LYS A 45 -2.01 7.11 14.10
N THR A 46 -2.55 8.25 14.50
CA THR A 46 -1.81 9.38 15.07
C THR A 46 -2.18 9.61 16.54
N GLY A 47 -1.59 10.62 17.17
CA GLY A 47 -1.90 11.04 18.54
C GLY A 47 -1.08 10.33 19.60
N LEU A 48 -1.34 10.68 20.87
CA LEU A 48 -0.55 10.24 22.02
C LEU A 48 -0.54 8.72 22.21
N ILE A 49 -1.71 8.08 22.01
CA ILE A 49 -1.83 6.62 22.13
C ILE A 49 -0.95 5.92 21.10
N SER A 50 -0.97 6.37 19.85
CA SER A 50 -0.11 5.81 18.80
C SER A 50 1.38 6.02 19.10
N LYS A 51 1.74 7.20 19.63
CA LYS A 51 3.11 7.49 20.05
C LYS A 51 3.57 6.55 21.17
N PHE A 52 2.71 6.30 22.16
CA PHE A 52 2.99 5.35 23.25
C PHE A 52 3.09 3.92 22.73
N LEU A 53 2.10 3.43 22.00
CA LEU A 53 2.07 2.07 21.48
C LEU A 53 3.24 1.78 20.54
N SER A 54 3.68 2.74 19.76
CA SER A 54 4.84 2.57 18.88
C SER A 54 6.18 2.42 19.62
N LYS A 55 6.25 2.84 20.88
CA LYS A 55 7.41 2.60 21.75
C LYS A 55 7.31 1.26 22.47
N SER A 56 6.09 0.85 22.84
CA SER A 56 5.83 -0.33 23.67
C SER A 56 5.65 -1.61 22.85
N ILE A 57 5.10 -1.50 21.64
CA ILE A 57 4.83 -2.65 20.77
C ILE A 57 5.92 -2.77 19.72
N ASN A 58 6.65 -3.86 19.77
CA ASN A 58 7.67 -4.15 18.78
C ASN A 58 7.05 -4.36 17.39
N GLY A 59 7.58 -3.65 16.38
CA GLY A 59 7.02 -3.67 15.02
C GLY A 59 5.61 -3.11 14.93
N TYR A 60 5.27 -2.09 15.72
CA TYR A 60 3.95 -1.48 15.75
C TYR A 60 3.42 -1.13 14.36
N PHE A 61 4.22 -0.47 13.52
CA PHE A 61 3.82 -0.03 12.19
C PHE A 61 3.61 -1.16 11.17
N ASP A 62 4.10 -2.37 11.47
CA ASP A 62 3.87 -3.56 10.65
C ASP A 62 2.65 -4.37 11.14
N ARG A 63 1.83 -3.83 12.03
CA ARG A 63 0.65 -4.48 12.60
C ARG A 63 -0.63 -3.74 12.26
N SER A 64 -1.71 -4.50 12.03
CA SER A 64 -3.04 -3.94 11.73
C SER A 64 -3.53 -2.92 12.76
N ILE A 65 -3.12 -3.06 14.04
CA ILE A 65 -3.50 -2.12 15.10
C ILE A 65 -3.02 -0.69 14.83
N SER A 66 -1.94 -0.50 14.07
CA SER A 66 -1.41 0.83 13.71
C SER A 66 -2.17 1.49 12.56
N PHE A 67 -2.93 0.72 11.78
CA PHE A 67 -3.59 1.22 10.58
C PHE A 67 -4.96 1.80 10.90
N ASN A 68 -5.26 2.98 10.35
CA ASN A 68 -6.54 3.65 10.50
C ASN A 68 -7.52 3.23 9.38
N TYR A 69 -8.12 2.06 9.54
CA TYR A 69 -9.08 1.51 8.59
C TYR A 69 -10.28 2.41 8.33
N LYS A 70 -10.76 3.15 9.33
CA LYS A 70 -11.91 4.04 9.19
C LYS A 70 -11.59 5.15 8.20
N LEU A 71 -10.52 5.90 8.44
CA LEU A 71 -10.09 6.99 7.57
C LEU A 71 -9.79 6.50 6.14
N PHE A 72 -9.12 5.35 6.02
CA PHE A 72 -8.84 4.75 4.72
C PHE A 72 -10.12 4.40 3.95
N LYS A 73 -11.11 3.79 4.62
CA LYS A 73 -12.40 3.45 4.02
C LYS A 73 -13.20 4.68 3.60
N GLU A 74 -13.14 5.75 4.39
CA GLU A 74 -13.81 7.01 4.06
C GLU A 74 -13.25 7.57 2.75
N ASP A 75 -11.93 7.73 2.63
CA ASP A 75 -11.30 8.23 1.40
C ASP A 75 -11.55 7.28 0.21
N PHE A 76 -11.35 5.98 0.41
CA PHE A 76 -11.56 4.98 -0.64
C PHE A 76 -12.99 4.99 -1.17
N ASN A 77 -14.00 4.97 -0.30
CA ASN A 77 -15.39 4.98 -0.69
C ASN A 77 -15.81 6.30 -1.33
N PHE A 78 -15.27 7.42 -0.84
CA PHE A 78 -15.50 8.73 -1.44
C PHE A 78 -15.02 8.76 -2.90
N ILE A 79 -13.78 8.30 -3.15
CA ILE A 79 -13.19 8.25 -4.48
C ILE A 79 -13.99 7.28 -5.37
N LEU A 80 -14.32 6.09 -4.84
CA LEU A 80 -15.03 5.07 -5.57
C LEU A 80 -16.43 5.53 -6.03
N LYS A 81 -17.10 6.33 -5.18
CA LYS A 81 -18.44 6.86 -5.47
C LYS A 81 -18.40 8.03 -6.45
N ASN A 82 -17.46 8.95 -6.27
CA ASN A 82 -17.47 10.24 -6.94
C ASN A 82 -16.49 10.33 -8.13
N GLY A 83 -15.49 9.44 -8.21
CA GLY A 83 -14.45 9.50 -9.24
C GLY A 83 -13.51 10.70 -9.09
N ILE A 84 -13.47 11.29 -7.90
CA ILE A 84 -12.59 12.42 -7.54
C ILE A 84 -11.88 12.15 -6.22
N SER A 85 -10.73 12.76 -6.02
CA SER A 85 -10.04 12.89 -4.74
C SER A 85 -9.76 14.36 -4.48
N ILE A 86 -9.96 14.80 -3.26
CA ILE A 86 -9.74 16.19 -2.83
C ILE A 86 -8.57 16.34 -1.87
N ASN A 87 -8.04 15.25 -1.37
CA ASN A 87 -6.94 15.24 -0.41
C ASN A 87 -5.83 14.29 -0.83
N GLU A 88 -4.60 14.72 -0.66
CA GLU A 88 -3.43 13.86 -0.65
C GLU A 88 -2.87 13.80 0.76
N ARG A 89 -2.69 12.59 1.31
CA ARG A 89 -2.23 12.39 2.67
C ARG A 89 -0.81 11.88 2.69
N PHE A 90 -0.03 12.38 3.63
CA PHE A 90 1.33 11.92 3.91
C PHE A 90 1.48 11.66 5.41
N TYR A 91 1.99 10.48 5.74
CA TYR A 91 2.34 10.18 7.12
C TYR A 91 3.79 10.54 7.39
N ASN A 92 3.98 11.46 8.31
CA ASN A 92 5.31 11.83 8.79
C ASN A 92 5.74 10.85 9.89
N PHE A 93 6.71 9.99 9.59
CA PHE A 93 7.20 8.97 10.53
C PHE A 93 7.99 9.56 11.70
N GLU A 94 8.59 10.72 11.53
CA GLU A 94 9.36 11.40 12.56
C GLU A 94 8.43 11.96 13.64
N ASN A 95 7.44 12.74 13.22
CA ASN A 95 6.49 13.39 14.11
C ASN A 95 5.26 12.52 14.45
N LYS A 96 5.04 11.42 13.71
CA LYS A 96 3.86 10.54 13.79
C LYS A 96 2.55 11.30 13.62
N THR A 97 2.53 12.17 12.61
CA THR A 97 1.38 12.99 12.21
C THR A 97 0.99 12.70 10.77
N ILE A 98 -0.25 13.03 10.42
CA ILE A 98 -0.71 13.03 9.03
C ILE A 98 -0.74 14.48 8.56
N GLU A 99 -0.05 14.73 7.46
CA GLU A 99 -0.13 15.96 6.70
C GLU A 99 -1.13 15.78 5.58
N ASN A 100 -2.06 16.74 5.43
CA ASN A 100 -3.08 16.72 4.41
C ASN A 100 -2.85 17.89 3.47
N PHE A 101 -2.71 17.57 2.19
CA PHE A 101 -2.59 18.57 1.13
C PHE A 101 -3.87 18.57 0.30
N LEU A 102 -4.44 19.75 0.08
CA LEU A 102 -5.55 19.91 -0.85
C LEU A 102 -5.03 19.71 -2.26
N LYS A 103 -5.39 18.60 -2.86
CA LYS A 103 -5.03 18.25 -4.23
C LYS A 103 -6.19 17.58 -4.91
N GLU A 104 -6.91 18.34 -5.72
CA GLU A 104 -8.03 17.79 -6.46
C GLU A 104 -7.54 16.96 -7.66
N THR A 105 -7.96 15.70 -7.70
CA THR A 105 -7.77 14.80 -8.84
C THR A 105 -9.13 14.36 -9.33
N LYS A 106 -9.43 14.64 -10.61
CA LYS A 106 -10.72 14.35 -11.26
C LYS A 106 -10.62 13.19 -12.24
N ASN A 107 -11.79 12.70 -12.63
CA ASN A 107 -11.92 11.65 -13.66
C ASN A 107 -11.14 10.36 -13.34
N ILE A 108 -11.11 10.00 -12.06
CA ILE A 108 -10.42 8.79 -11.61
C ILE A 108 -11.14 7.56 -12.14
N ASN A 109 -10.42 6.71 -12.87
CA ASN A 109 -10.90 5.43 -13.41
C ASN A 109 -10.21 4.23 -12.75
N TYR A 110 -9.08 4.46 -12.08
CA TYR A 110 -8.28 3.44 -11.41
C TYR A 110 -7.99 3.87 -9.98
N ILE A 111 -8.25 2.99 -9.01
CA ILE A 111 -7.76 3.14 -7.64
C ILE A 111 -6.71 2.05 -7.41
N ILE A 112 -5.49 2.47 -7.15
CA ILE A 112 -4.38 1.59 -6.79
C ILE A 112 -4.19 1.70 -5.28
N VAL A 113 -4.35 0.60 -4.56
CA VAL A 113 -4.07 0.51 -3.13
C VAL A 113 -2.76 -0.24 -2.95
N GLU A 114 -1.72 0.43 -2.46
CA GLU A 114 -0.43 -0.20 -2.26
C GLU A 114 0.02 -0.15 -0.80
N GLY A 115 0.68 -1.20 -0.35
CA GLY A 115 1.28 -1.29 0.98
C GLY A 115 1.15 -2.67 1.63
N ILE A 116 1.70 -2.79 2.82
CA ILE A 116 1.67 -4.07 3.56
C ILE A 116 0.23 -4.46 3.95
N PHE A 117 -0.65 -3.48 4.22
CA PHE A 117 -2.05 -3.70 4.59
C PHE A 117 -2.99 -3.85 3.37
N ALA A 118 -2.50 -3.70 2.14
CA ALA A 118 -3.32 -3.80 0.94
C ALA A 118 -4.03 -5.17 0.84
N LYS A 119 -3.36 -6.27 1.22
CA LYS A 119 -3.94 -7.61 1.27
C LYS A 119 -5.08 -7.71 2.28
N GLU A 120 -4.87 -7.14 3.48
CA GLU A 120 -5.87 -7.14 4.54
C GLU A 120 -7.08 -6.30 4.16
N PHE A 121 -6.85 -5.12 3.60
CA PHE A 121 -7.93 -4.25 3.15
C PHE A 121 -8.73 -4.89 2.00
N SER A 122 -8.08 -5.51 1.02
CA SER A 122 -8.77 -6.18 -0.09
C SER A 122 -9.75 -7.25 0.37
N SER A 123 -9.44 -7.93 1.49
CA SER A 123 -10.33 -8.96 2.06
C SER A 123 -11.63 -8.40 2.65
N THR A 124 -11.70 -7.10 2.89
CA THR A 124 -12.89 -6.41 3.46
C THR A 124 -13.79 -5.79 2.40
N ILE A 125 -13.37 -5.79 1.13
CA ILE A 125 -14.16 -5.29 0.01
C ILE A 125 -15.11 -6.40 -0.44
N ILE A 126 -16.40 -6.13 -0.36
CA ILE A 126 -17.47 -7.05 -0.77
C ILE A 126 -17.85 -6.73 -2.22
N ASP A 127 -17.99 -7.77 -3.05
CA ASP A 127 -18.64 -7.77 -4.36
C ASP A 127 -18.03 -6.90 -5.48
N LYS A 128 -16.70 -6.71 -5.48
CA LYS A 128 -16.05 -6.01 -6.59
C LYS A 128 -14.90 -6.83 -7.17
N ASN A 129 -14.84 -6.89 -8.47
CA ASN A 129 -13.69 -7.45 -9.19
C ASN A 129 -12.50 -6.50 -9.05
N TYR A 130 -11.35 -7.02 -8.69
CA TYR A 130 -10.11 -6.26 -8.59
C TYR A 130 -8.91 -7.11 -9.03
N TYR A 131 -7.86 -6.45 -9.47
CA TYR A 131 -6.55 -7.08 -9.67
C TYR A 131 -5.79 -7.10 -8.36
N PHE A 132 -5.24 -8.25 -8.01
CA PHE A 132 -4.37 -8.36 -6.85
C PHE A 132 -2.96 -8.74 -7.27
N LEU A 133 -2.01 -7.86 -7.01
CA LEU A 133 -0.60 -8.03 -7.37
C LEU A 133 0.19 -8.29 -6.08
N GLU A 134 0.67 -9.52 -5.89
CA GLU A 134 1.48 -9.91 -4.75
C GLU A 134 2.95 -9.99 -5.12
N LEU A 135 3.79 -9.15 -4.49
CA LEU A 135 5.23 -9.16 -4.71
C LEU A 135 5.89 -10.17 -3.76
N LYS A 136 6.41 -11.25 -4.34
CA LYS A 136 7.20 -12.30 -3.66
C LYS A 136 8.66 -12.17 -4.07
N ILE A 137 9.34 -11.22 -3.48
CA ILE A 137 10.74 -10.90 -3.74
C ILE A 137 11.62 -11.55 -2.67
N HIS A 138 12.80 -12.03 -3.07
CA HIS A 138 13.72 -12.70 -2.16
C HIS A 138 14.09 -11.80 -0.97
N LYS A 139 14.24 -12.42 0.21
CA LYS A 139 14.50 -11.71 1.46
C LYS A 139 15.72 -10.81 1.39
N ASP A 140 16.81 -11.31 0.81
CA ASP A 140 18.07 -10.59 0.74
C ASP A 140 17.99 -9.36 -0.16
N GLU A 141 17.24 -9.44 -1.28
CA GLU A 141 16.99 -8.29 -2.13
C GLU A 141 16.15 -7.22 -1.44
N CYS A 142 15.09 -7.64 -0.74
CA CYS A 142 14.29 -6.74 0.07
C CYS A 142 15.14 -6.09 1.17
N LYS A 143 15.95 -6.87 1.88
CA LYS A 143 16.85 -6.40 2.92
C LYS A 143 17.82 -5.35 2.38
N LYS A 144 18.51 -5.65 1.28
CA LYS A 144 19.46 -4.74 0.64
C LYS A 144 18.82 -3.37 0.32
N ARG A 145 17.63 -3.39 -0.25
CA ARG A 145 16.88 -2.17 -0.61
C ARG A 145 16.45 -1.38 0.62
N VAL A 146 15.95 -2.06 1.65
CA VAL A 146 15.53 -1.41 2.92
C VAL A 146 16.72 -0.79 3.63
N LEU A 147 17.84 -1.51 3.77
CA LEU A 147 19.04 -0.99 4.43
C LEU A 147 19.56 0.27 3.72
N LYS A 148 19.61 0.24 2.38
CA LYS A 148 20.06 1.42 1.60
C LYS A 148 19.14 2.61 1.83
N ARG A 149 17.82 2.42 1.77
CA ARG A 149 16.82 3.47 2.00
C ARG A 149 16.90 4.02 3.42
N ASP A 150 16.87 3.13 4.42
CA ASP A 150 16.78 3.53 5.83
C ASP A 150 18.05 4.24 6.30
N PHE A 151 19.20 3.90 5.74
CA PHE A 151 20.45 4.64 5.96
C PHE A 151 20.40 6.03 5.32
N LYS A 152 20.00 6.11 4.03
CA LYS A 152 20.03 7.38 3.27
C LYS A 152 18.92 8.34 3.70
N ASP A 153 17.69 7.83 3.85
CA ASP A 153 16.48 8.67 3.92
C ASP A 153 15.93 8.79 5.34
N ARG A 154 16.35 7.90 6.27
CA ARG A 154 15.83 7.84 7.64
C ARG A 154 16.90 7.96 8.72
N GLY A 155 18.15 8.18 8.35
CA GLY A 155 19.28 8.38 9.28
C GLY A 155 19.54 7.20 10.23
N LYS A 156 19.04 6.00 9.93
CA LYS A 156 19.23 4.83 10.79
C LYS A 156 20.62 4.24 10.66
N SER A 157 21.19 3.77 11.77
CA SER A 157 22.40 2.94 11.69
C SER A 157 22.09 1.61 10.98
N LYS A 158 23.13 1.00 10.40
CA LYS A 158 23.02 -0.30 9.71
C LYS A 158 22.39 -1.37 10.62
N LYS A 159 22.82 -1.45 11.88
CA LYS A 159 22.33 -2.41 12.87
C LYS A 159 20.84 -2.19 13.20
N GLN A 160 20.41 -0.94 13.34
CA GLN A 160 19.01 -0.61 13.57
C GLN A 160 18.14 -0.98 12.36
N ALA A 161 18.56 -0.58 11.16
CA ALA A 161 17.82 -0.88 9.92
C ALA A 161 17.69 -2.39 9.68
N GLU A 162 18.75 -3.16 9.99
CA GLU A 162 18.74 -4.62 9.87
C GLU A 162 17.78 -5.29 10.88
N ASN A 163 17.84 -4.89 12.13
CA ASN A 163 16.92 -5.40 13.15
C ASN A 163 15.47 -5.08 12.83
N ASP A 164 15.19 -3.85 12.42
CA ASP A 164 13.84 -3.43 12.04
C ASP A 164 13.34 -4.20 10.81
N PHE A 165 14.21 -4.43 9.82
CA PHE A 165 13.86 -5.24 8.66
C PHE A 165 13.49 -6.68 9.04
N ILE A 166 14.29 -7.35 9.86
CA ILE A 166 14.03 -8.73 10.27
C ILE A 166 12.68 -8.83 10.99
N LYS A 167 12.39 -7.89 11.90
CA LYS A 167 11.12 -7.83 12.63
C LYS A 167 9.93 -7.62 11.69
N SER A 168 10.02 -6.63 10.81
CA SER A 168 9.00 -6.31 9.82
C SER A 168 8.74 -7.49 8.88
N TRP A 169 9.80 -8.14 8.42
CA TRP A 169 9.72 -9.32 7.57
C TRP A 169 8.94 -10.47 8.22
N ASN A 170 9.29 -10.82 9.46
CA ASN A 170 8.65 -11.90 10.19
C ASN A 170 7.17 -11.58 10.46
N ILE A 171 6.87 -10.35 10.91
CA ILE A 171 5.48 -9.93 11.14
C ILE A 171 4.66 -9.98 9.84
N TYR A 172 5.23 -9.54 8.71
CA TYR A 172 4.52 -9.60 7.43
C TYR A 172 4.12 -11.03 7.08
N TYR A 173 5.04 -11.98 7.12
CA TYR A 173 4.75 -13.36 6.75
C TYR A 173 3.85 -14.08 7.77
N GLU A 174 4.02 -13.83 9.06
CA GLU A 174 3.21 -14.45 10.12
C GLU A 174 1.78 -13.88 10.19
N LYS A 175 1.62 -12.56 10.08
CA LYS A 175 0.36 -11.86 10.39
C LYS A 175 -0.42 -11.43 9.16
N ILE A 176 0.25 -10.93 8.13
CA ILE A 176 -0.39 -10.28 6.99
C ILE A 176 -0.52 -11.25 5.81
N ASN A 177 0.56 -11.91 5.44
CA ASN A 177 0.56 -12.79 4.27
C ASN A 177 -0.38 -13.99 4.42
N ASN A 178 -0.56 -14.51 5.63
CA ASN A 178 -1.42 -15.66 5.91
C ASN A 178 -2.92 -15.34 5.97
N LYS A 179 -3.31 -14.06 5.89
CA LYS A 179 -4.73 -13.71 5.84
C LYS A 179 -5.38 -14.20 4.54
N ARG A 180 -6.46 -14.97 4.68
CA ARG A 180 -7.25 -15.44 3.53
C ARG A 180 -7.95 -14.25 2.89
N ARG A 181 -7.98 -14.24 1.55
CA ARG A 181 -8.80 -13.32 0.77
C ARG A 181 -10.17 -13.91 0.52
N LYS A 182 -11.18 -13.04 0.46
CA LYS A 182 -12.52 -13.41 0.01
C LYS A 182 -12.60 -13.16 -1.50
N ASN A 183 -12.99 -14.20 -2.24
CA ASN A 183 -13.56 -14.19 -3.61
C ASN A 183 -12.74 -13.76 -4.83
N ASN A 184 -13.25 -14.19 -5.98
CA ASN A 184 -12.97 -13.95 -7.39
C ASN A 184 -12.09 -12.74 -7.73
N THR A 185 -10.80 -12.92 -7.59
CA THR A 185 -9.83 -11.88 -7.93
C THR A 185 -8.79 -12.46 -8.85
N ASP A 186 -8.47 -11.72 -9.90
CA ASP A 186 -7.32 -12.03 -10.73
C ASP A 186 -6.05 -11.78 -9.92
N GLU A 187 -5.43 -12.87 -9.43
CA GLU A 187 -4.21 -12.81 -8.64
C GLU A 187 -2.98 -12.99 -9.52
N TYR A 188 -2.03 -12.08 -9.37
CA TYR A 188 -0.75 -12.13 -10.05
C TYR A 188 0.38 -12.14 -9.04
N ILE A 189 1.22 -13.17 -9.10
CA ILE A 189 2.44 -13.26 -8.30
C ILE A 189 3.60 -12.64 -9.09
N ILE A 190 4.26 -11.66 -8.48
CA ILE A 190 5.36 -10.93 -9.07
C ILE A 190 6.65 -11.31 -8.33
N THR A 191 7.62 -11.78 -9.08
CA THR A 191 8.96 -12.16 -8.61
C THR A 191 10.02 -11.34 -9.32
N GLU A 192 11.29 -11.54 -8.95
CA GLU A 192 12.43 -10.91 -9.65
C GLU A 192 12.47 -11.25 -11.15
N LYS A 193 11.95 -12.43 -11.54
CA LYS A 193 11.92 -12.90 -12.92
C LYS A 193 10.76 -12.31 -13.74
N THR A 194 9.80 -11.65 -13.09
CA THR A 194 8.62 -11.10 -13.76
C THR A 194 9.01 -9.92 -14.66
N LYS A 195 8.70 -10.02 -15.95
CA LYS A 195 8.86 -8.90 -16.90
C LYS A 195 7.72 -7.89 -16.68
N ILE A 196 7.92 -6.98 -15.73
CA ILE A 196 6.87 -6.06 -15.22
C ILE A 196 6.21 -5.26 -16.34
N ASN A 197 6.96 -4.74 -17.30
CA ASN A 197 6.39 -3.92 -18.39
C ASN A 197 5.44 -4.75 -19.27
N LEU A 198 5.81 -5.98 -19.64
CA LEU A 198 4.93 -6.86 -20.41
C LEU A 198 3.68 -7.27 -19.63
N MET A 199 3.82 -7.50 -18.32
CA MET A 199 2.66 -7.76 -17.46
C MET A 199 1.71 -6.57 -17.41
N ILE A 200 2.23 -5.35 -17.24
CA ILE A 200 1.41 -4.13 -17.23
C ILE A 200 0.69 -3.94 -18.56
N GLU A 201 1.37 -4.14 -19.68
CA GLU A 201 0.75 -4.10 -21.00
C GLU A 201 -0.39 -5.10 -21.14
N LYS A 202 -0.18 -6.34 -20.71
CA LYS A 202 -1.20 -7.39 -20.76
C LYS A 202 -2.43 -7.10 -19.89
N LEU A 203 -2.24 -6.46 -18.71
CA LEU A 203 -3.33 -6.18 -17.76
C LEU A 203 -4.13 -4.93 -18.09
N PHE A 204 -3.52 -3.95 -18.75
CA PHE A 204 -4.10 -2.60 -18.89
C PHE A 204 -4.24 -2.13 -20.34
N ASN A 205 -3.92 -2.97 -21.33
CA ASN A 205 -4.36 -2.81 -22.70
C ASN A 205 -5.69 -3.53 -22.91
#